data_d9689df3b01ba94d3ca96f0fb9cd79bc
#
_entry.id   d9689df3b01ba94d3ca96f0fb9cd79bc
#
_cell.length_a   1.000
_cell.length_b   1.000
_cell.length_c   1.000
_cell.angle_alpha   90.00
_cell.angle_beta   90.00
_cell.angle_gamma   90.00
#
_symmetry.space_group_name_H-M   'P 1'
#
loop_
_entity.id
_entity.type
_entity.pdbx_description
1 polymer ?
#
loop_
_entity_poly.entity_id
_entity_poly.type
_entity_poly.pdbx_seq_one_letter_code
_entity_poly.pdbx_strand_id
1 'polypeptide(L)'
;YAGDTILYKKGKPVKTWWGPEPRIAFRYAIDGQQSIKAGFSMNYQYVHLVSSSNSTLPTDIWVPSSKWVEPQRGLQYSLGYFRNFKDNSYEFSAEFYYKDLKNQIEFSEDFIQELGQEVEMGYVFGDGWSYGMELFAKKSKGKFNGWLGYTLSYTWRRFDDLNSGNKFPARYDRRHDISLNLVYEINDKLSLGGTWVYAT
;
A
#
# COMPACT_ATOMS: atom_id res chain seq x y z
N TYR A 1 31.76 -14.96 15.54
CA TYR A 1 31.66 -15.92 14.44
C TYR A 1 32.51 -15.39 13.29
N ALA A 2 33.65 -16.03 12.99
CA ALA A 2 34.35 -15.85 11.74
C ALA A 2 33.49 -16.50 10.64
N GLY A 3 32.66 -15.70 9.99
CA GLY A 3 31.83 -16.17 8.90
C GLY A 3 32.71 -16.60 7.73
N ASP A 4 32.44 -17.78 7.17
CA ASP A 4 33.09 -18.26 5.97
C ASP A 4 32.89 -17.23 4.84
N THR A 5 33.98 -16.63 4.38
CA THR A 5 33.93 -15.69 3.24
C THR A 5 33.60 -16.45 1.97
N ILE A 6 32.41 -16.28 1.44
CA ILE A 6 32.01 -16.89 0.18
C ILE A 6 32.45 -16.00 -0.97
N LEU A 7 33.43 -16.45 -1.75
CA LEU A 7 33.93 -15.73 -2.92
C LEU A 7 33.12 -16.09 -4.16
N TYR A 8 32.52 -15.11 -4.78
CA TYR A 8 31.83 -15.25 -6.07
C TYR A 8 32.73 -14.86 -7.23
N LYS A 9 32.64 -15.60 -8.35
CA LYS A 9 33.38 -15.25 -9.56
C LYS A 9 32.84 -13.95 -10.15
N LYS A 10 33.75 -13.04 -10.53
CA LYS A 10 33.39 -11.76 -11.19
C LYS A 10 32.44 -11.99 -12.38
N GLY A 11 31.34 -11.24 -12.41
CA GLY A 11 30.35 -11.29 -13.52
C GLY A 11 29.33 -12.44 -13.43
N LYS A 12 29.34 -13.25 -12.36
CA LYS A 12 28.26 -14.22 -12.14
C LYS A 12 27.24 -13.68 -11.14
N PRO A 13 25.93 -13.88 -11.38
CA PRO A 13 24.91 -13.49 -10.42
C PRO A 13 25.04 -14.32 -9.14
N VAL A 14 24.96 -13.67 -7.99
CA VAL A 14 24.99 -14.31 -6.67
C VAL A 14 23.67 -15.01 -6.39
N LYS A 15 22.57 -14.34 -6.70
CA LYS A 15 21.19 -14.83 -6.59
C LYS A 15 20.33 -14.17 -7.65
N THR A 16 19.43 -14.92 -8.25
CA THR A 16 18.42 -14.41 -9.17
C THR A 16 17.05 -14.69 -8.59
N TRP A 17 16.23 -13.66 -8.49
CA TRP A 17 14.85 -13.76 -8.09
C TRP A 17 13.94 -13.51 -9.28
N TRP A 18 12.91 -14.31 -9.44
CA TRP A 18 11.85 -14.10 -10.40
C TRP A 18 10.54 -14.66 -9.86
N GLY A 19 9.42 -14.11 -10.29
CA GLY A 19 8.10 -14.59 -9.92
C GLY A 19 7.04 -14.08 -10.91
N PRO A 20 5.96 -14.84 -11.13
CA PRO A 20 4.85 -14.37 -11.94
C PRO A 20 4.08 -13.28 -11.20
N GLU A 21 3.67 -12.24 -11.93
CA GLU A 21 2.84 -11.15 -11.40
C GLU A 21 1.48 -11.09 -12.13
N PRO A 22 0.61 -12.09 -11.95
CA PRO A 22 -0.70 -12.10 -12.59
C PRO A 22 -1.56 -10.94 -12.08
N ARG A 23 -2.34 -10.35 -13.01
CA ARG A 23 -3.35 -9.34 -12.74
C ARG A 23 -4.60 -9.72 -13.49
N ILE A 24 -5.68 -9.92 -12.75
CA ILE A 24 -6.96 -10.34 -13.30
C ILE A 24 -8.01 -9.32 -12.85
N ALA A 25 -8.79 -8.82 -13.79
CA ALA A 25 -9.88 -7.93 -13.52
C ALA A 25 -11.17 -8.48 -14.16
N PHE A 26 -12.25 -8.43 -13.41
CA PHE A 26 -13.57 -8.81 -13.83
C PHE A 26 -14.52 -7.63 -13.67
N ARG A 27 -15.39 -7.42 -14.65
CA ARG A 27 -16.48 -6.45 -14.58
C ARG A 27 -17.78 -7.09 -15.04
N TYR A 28 -18.78 -6.99 -14.19
CA TYR A 28 -20.16 -7.36 -14.52
C TYR A 28 -21.03 -6.10 -14.57
N ALA A 29 -21.55 -5.77 -15.75
CA ALA A 29 -22.51 -4.69 -15.90
C ALA A 29 -23.91 -5.23 -15.56
N ILE A 30 -24.51 -4.70 -14.49
CA ILE A 30 -25.86 -5.05 -14.07
C ILE A 30 -26.86 -4.41 -15.04
N ASP A 31 -26.62 -3.15 -15.35
CA ASP A 31 -27.35 -2.37 -16.35
C ASP A 31 -26.44 -1.26 -16.93
N GLY A 32 -27.01 -0.30 -17.66
CA GLY A 32 -26.27 0.83 -18.25
C GLY A 32 -25.67 1.81 -17.22
N GLN A 33 -26.07 1.72 -15.95
CA GLN A 33 -25.69 2.64 -14.90
C GLN A 33 -25.00 1.98 -13.71
N GLN A 34 -25.00 0.65 -13.62
CA GLN A 34 -24.48 -0.09 -12.48
C GLN A 34 -23.52 -1.19 -12.91
N SER A 35 -22.48 -1.39 -12.15
CA SER A 35 -21.56 -2.52 -12.35
C SER A 35 -20.91 -2.97 -11.04
N ILE A 36 -20.56 -4.25 -11.00
CA ILE A 36 -19.67 -4.84 -10.00
C ILE A 36 -18.34 -5.08 -10.69
N LYS A 37 -17.25 -4.77 -9.98
CA LYS A 37 -15.91 -5.08 -10.43
C LYS A 37 -15.20 -5.90 -9.35
N ALA A 38 -14.42 -6.88 -9.78
CA ALA A 38 -13.56 -7.65 -8.91
C ALA A 38 -12.13 -7.65 -9.49
N GLY A 39 -11.13 -7.63 -8.62
CA GLY A 39 -9.75 -7.62 -9.01
C GLY A 39 -8.91 -8.56 -8.17
N PHE A 40 -7.92 -9.16 -8.82
CA PHE A 40 -6.85 -9.90 -8.18
C PHE A 40 -5.52 -9.45 -8.77
N SER A 41 -4.52 -9.23 -7.91
CA SER A 41 -3.14 -9.01 -8.37
C SER A 41 -2.14 -9.66 -7.41
N MET A 42 -1.04 -10.12 -7.98
CA MET A 42 0.14 -10.54 -7.25
C MET A 42 1.33 -9.70 -7.73
N ASN A 43 2.13 -9.19 -6.80
CA ASN A 43 3.28 -8.36 -7.11
C ASN A 43 4.45 -8.76 -6.22
N TYR A 44 5.68 -8.55 -6.73
CA TYR A 44 6.90 -8.70 -5.97
C TYR A 44 7.63 -7.36 -5.87
N GLN A 45 8.22 -7.11 -4.73
CA GLN A 45 9.08 -5.95 -4.50
C GLN A 45 10.49 -6.45 -4.22
N TYR A 46 11.45 -6.00 -5.04
CA TYR A 46 12.85 -6.44 -5.01
C TYR A 46 13.79 -5.42 -4.36
N VAL A 47 13.28 -4.25 -3.99
CA VAL A 47 14.03 -3.22 -3.27
C VAL A 47 13.19 -2.73 -2.12
N HIS A 48 13.73 -2.74 -0.93
CA HIS A 48 13.03 -2.49 0.32
C HIS A 48 13.57 -1.24 0.99
N LEU A 49 12.69 -0.41 1.53
CA LEU A 49 13.09 0.67 2.42
C LEU A 49 13.02 0.14 3.86
N VAL A 50 14.17 0.09 4.52
CA VAL A 50 14.27 -0.32 5.92
C VAL A 50 14.64 0.89 6.75
N SER A 51 13.88 1.13 7.79
CA SER A 51 14.05 2.30 8.67
C SER A 51 14.32 1.85 10.09
N SER A 52 15.35 2.43 10.70
CA SER A 52 15.72 2.17 12.09
C SER A 52 14.95 3.00 13.12
N SER A 53 14.02 3.85 12.68
CA SER A 53 13.27 4.74 13.58
C SER A 53 11.82 4.88 13.19
N ASN A 54 10.97 5.32 14.12
CA ASN A 54 9.55 5.59 13.90
C ASN A 54 9.27 6.86 13.07
N SER A 55 10.30 7.62 12.70
CA SER A 55 10.21 8.78 11.82
C SER A 55 11.09 8.57 10.59
N THR A 56 10.67 9.08 9.43
CA THR A 56 11.49 9.05 8.22
C THR A 56 12.77 9.86 8.48
N LEU A 57 13.91 9.19 8.49
CA LEU A 57 15.20 9.80 8.72
C LEU A 57 16.07 9.71 7.46
N PRO A 58 17.07 10.59 7.30
CA PRO A 58 18.08 10.44 6.25
C PRO A 58 18.87 9.12 6.34
N THR A 59 18.73 8.39 7.43
CA THR A 59 19.35 7.08 7.71
C THR A 59 18.53 5.89 7.19
N ASP A 60 17.35 6.12 6.60
CA ASP A 60 16.59 5.06 5.95
C ASP A 60 17.39 4.46 4.78
N ILE A 61 17.51 3.15 4.75
CA ILE A 61 18.38 2.43 3.81
C ILE A 61 17.54 1.69 2.79
N TRP A 62 17.90 1.84 1.50
CA TRP A 62 17.36 1.02 0.42
C TRP A 62 18.14 -0.28 0.30
N VAL A 63 17.46 -1.40 0.54
CA VAL A 63 18.04 -2.74 0.55
C VAL A 63 17.51 -3.52 -0.64
N PRO A 64 18.36 -3.95 -1.60
CA PRO A 64 17.93 -4.85 -2.66
C PRO A 64 17.72 -6.27 -2.11
N SER A 65 16.84 -7.02 -2.76
CA SER A 65 16.73 -8.45 -2.51
C SER A 65 18.06 -9.15 -2.81
N SER A 66 18.51 -9.98 -1.89
CA SER A 66 19.80 -10.65 -1.92
C SER A 66 19.62 -12.16 -1.67
N LYS A 67 20.70 -12.86 -1.36
CA LYS A 67 20.64 -14.25 -0.89
C LYS A 67 19.92 -14.36 0.47
N TRP A 68 20.02 -13.31 1.29
CA TRP A 68 19.48 -13.26 2.66
C TRP A 68 18.14 -12.53 2.75
N VAL A 69 17.89 -11.62 1.82
CA VAL A 69 16.70 -10.79 1.78
C VAL A 69 15.82 -11.23 0.61
N GLU A 70 14.78 -11.97 0.92
CA GLU A 70 13.81 -12.41 -0.09
C GLU A 70 12.93 -11.26 -0.59
N PRO A 71 12.47 -11.29 -1.85
CA PRO A 71 11.51 -10.33 -2.34
C PRO A 71 10.23 -10.34 -1.49
N GLN A 72 9.72 -9.16 -1.16
CA GLN A 72 8.40 -9.06 -0.57
C GLN A 72 7.36 -9.44 -1.62
N ARG A 73 6.33 -10.20 -1.21
CA ARG A 73 5.22 -10.60 -2.06
C ARG A 73 3.91 -10.02 -1.52
N GLY A 74 3.16 -9.36 -2.39
CA GLY A 74 1.82 -8.87 -2.10
C GLY A 74 0.77 -9.56 -2.95
N LEU A 75 -0.26 -10.13 -2.33
CA LEU A 75 -1.50 -10.54 -2.96
C LEU A 75 -2.56 -9.51 -2.64
N GLN A 76 -3.29 -9.05 -3.64
CA GLN A 76 -4.40 -8.11 -3.43
C GLN A 76 -5.67 -8.63 -4.08
N TYR A 77 -6.75 -8.54 -3.32
CA TYR A 77 -8.12 -8.83 -3.75
C TYR A 77 -8.94 -7.55 -3.60
N SER A 78 -9.79 -7.26 -4.56
CA SER A 78 -10.72 -6.14 -4.50
C SER A 78 -12.09 -6.51 -5.03
N LEU A 79 -13.13 -5.89 -4.46
CA LEU A 79 -14.52 -6.01 -4.90
C LEU A 79 -15.17 -4.64 -4.76
N GLY A 80 -15.75 -4.13 -5.85
CA GLY A 80 -16.38 -2.82 -5.88
C GLY A 80 -17.73 -2.82 -6.55
N TYR A 81 -18.62 -1.96 -6.03
CA TYR A 81 -19.89 -1.61 -6.65
C TYR A 81 -19.85 -0.17 -7.12
N PHE A 82 -20.30 0.07 -8.33
CA PHE A 82 -20.27 1.36 -9.02
C PHE A 82 -21.66 1.68 -9.56
N ARG A 83 -22.12 2.90 -9.34
CA ARG A 83 -23.43 3.35 -9.81
C ARG A 83 -23.42 4.81 -10.23
N ASN A 84 -24.01 5.07 -11.40
CA ASN A 84 -24.32 6.40 -11.88
C ASN A 84 -25.82 6.69 -11.72
N PHE A 85 -26.16 7.96 -11.48
CA PHE A 85 -27.53 8.40 -11.32
C PHE A 85 -27.80 9.63 -12.19
N LYS A 86 -29.08 9.85 -12.54
CA LYS A 86 -29.55 11.05 -13.22
C LYS A 86 -28.66 11.45 -14.40
N ASP A 87 -28.59 10.58 -15.40
CA ASP A 87 -27.80 10.80 -16.62
C ASP A 87 -26.33 11.16 -16.33
N ASN A 88 -25.69 10.38 -15.47
CA ASN A 88 -24.32 10.55 -15.03
C ASN A 88 -24.02 11.87 -14.30
N SER A 89 -25.07 12.50 -13.74
CA SER A 89 -24.87 13.70 -12.90
C SER A 89 -24.29 13.36 -11.53
N TYR A 90 -24.51 12.15 -11.06
CA TYR A 90 -23.96 11.63 -9.82
C TYR A 90 -23.28 10.30 -10.07
N GLU A 91 -22.13 10.11 -9.47
CA GLU A 91 -21.38 8.85 -9.45
C GLU A 91 -21.18 8.44 -7.99
N PHE A 92 -21.34 7.15 -7.72
CA PHE A 92 -21.06 6.56 -6.42
C PHE A 92 -20.28 5.28 -6.61
N SER A 93 -19.28 5.03 -5.78
CA SER A 93 -18.66 3.72 -5.64
C SER A 93 -18.40 3.35 -4.18
N ALA A 94 -18.43 2.04 -3.92
CA ALA A 94 -18.00 1.43 -2.68
C ALA A 94 -17.10 0.25 -3.05
N GLU A 95 -15.86 0.30 -2.59
CA GLU A 95 -14.85 -0.71 -2.89
C GLU A 95 -14.28 -1.28 -1.60
N PHE A 96 -14.09 -2.59 -1.57
CA PHE A 96 -13.44 -3.30 -0.48
C PHE A 96 -12.18 -3.94 -1.01
N TYR A 97 -11.12 -3.95 -0.20
CA TYR A 97 -9.90 -4.62 -0.54
C TYR A 97 -9.32 -5.41 0.64
N TYR A 98 -8.56 -6.43 0.29
CA TYR A 98 -7.72 -7.19 1.21
C TYR A 98 -6.37 -7.44 0.57
N LYS A 99 -5.29 -7.23 1.33
CA LYS A 99 -3.90 -7.51 0.92
C LYS A 99 -3.26 -8.46 1.91
N ASP A 100 -2.62 -9.51 1.38
CA ASP A 100 -1.72 -10.40 2.12
C ASP A 100 -0.28 -10.10 1.70
N LEU A 101 0.56 -9.78 2.67
CA LEU A 101 1.92 -9.32 2.47
C LEU A 101 2.89 -10.30 3.13
N LYS A 102 3.81 -10.85 2.36
CA LYS A 102 4.82 -11.80 2.84
C LYS A 102 6.23 -11.22 2.72
N ASN A 103 7.13 -11.74 3.55
CA ASN A 103 8.53 -11.34 3.61
C ASN A 103 8.68 -9.83 3.88
N GLN A 104 7.85 -9.30 4.78
CA GLN A 104 8.03 -7.93 5.28
C GLN A 104 9.35 -7.86 6.04
N ILE A 105 10.07 -6.76 5.92
CA ILE A 105 11.40 -6.57 6.52
C ILE A 105 11.37 -5.39 7.50
N GLU A 106 11.98 -5.59 8.66
CA GLU A 106 12.22 -4.56 9.68
C GLU A 106 13.58 -4.80 10.34
N PHE A 107 14.05 -3.83 11.13
CA PHE A 107 15.16 -4.06 12.03
C PHE A 107 14.72 -4.78 13.30
N SER A 108 15.57 -5.66 13.83
CA SER A 108 15.41 -6.23 15.17
C SER A 108 15.42 -5.11 16.23
N GLU A 109 14.65 -5.29 17.31
CA GLU A 109 14.59 -4.34 18.44
C GLU A 109 15.96 -4.19 19.13
N ASP A 110 16.75 -5.26 19.18
CA ASP A 110 18.05 -5.31 19.84
C ASP A 110 19.23 -4.98 18.90
N PHE A 111 18.96 -4.64 17.64
CA PHE A 111 20.02 -4.38 16.68
C PHE A 111 20.66 -3.03 16.91
N ILE A 112 21.91 -3.05 17.40
CA ILE A 112 22.80 -1.89 17.46
C ILE A 112 23.84 -2.07 16.37
N GLN A 113 23.84 -1.16 15.39
CA GLN A 113 24.82 -1.19 14.32
C GLN A 113 26.22 -0.86 14.85
N GLU A 114 27.10 -1.86 14.91
CA GLU A 114 28.50 -1.67 15.22
C GLU A 114 29.34 -1.44 13.96
N LEU A 115 30.45 -0.70 14.10
CA LEU A 115 31.38 -0.48 12.99
C LEU A 115 31.96 -1.81 12.49
N GLY A 116 31.71 -2.12 11.20
CA GLY A 116 32.22 -3.35 10.57
C GLY A 116 31.24 -4.54 10.62
N GLN A 117 30.06 -4.37 11.21
CA GLN A 117 29.02 -5.38 11.20
C GLN A 117 28.15 -5.26 9.93
N GLU A 118 27.82 -6.40 9.31
CA GLU A 118 26.91 -6.41 8.17
C GLU A 118 25.51 -6.05 8.64
N VAL A 119 24.93 -5.00 8.06
CA VAL A 119 23.60 -4.47 8.40
C VAL A 119 22.50 -5.53 8.19
N GLU A 120 22.72 -6.47 7.26
CA GLU A 120 21.81 -7.58 6.96
C GLU A 120 21.56 -8.52 8.16
N MET A 121 22.49 -8.58 9.12
CA MET A 121 22.32 -9.38 10.35
C MET A 121 21.26 -8.81 11.31
N GLY A 122 20.92 -7.55 11.14
CA GLY A 122 19.92 -6.86 11.96
C GLY A 122 18.50 -6.96 11.41
N TYR A 123 18.28 -7.60 10.27
CA TYR A 123 16.96 -7.70 9.68
C TYR A 123 16.16 -8.88 10.24
N VAL A 124 14.90 -8.64 10.50
CA VAL A 124 13.90 -9.64 10.81
C VAL A 124 12.82 -9.65 9.74
N PHE A 125 12.23 -10.81 9.51
CA PHE A 125 11.25 -11.03 8.46
C PHE A 125 9.91 -11.44 9.06
N GLY A 126 8.84 -10.94 8.47
CA GLY A 126 7.51 -11.20 8.98
C GLY A 126 6.43 -11.09 7.90
N ASP A 127 5.22 -11.14 8.37
CA ASP A 127 4.01 -11.06 7.57
C ASP A 127 3.26 -9.75 7.83
N GLY A 128 2.48 -9.33 6.85
CA GLY A 128 1.57 -8.21 6.99
C GLY A 128 0.26 -8.46 6.26
N TRP A 129 -0.77 -7.73 6.63
CA TRP A 129 -2.02 -7.70 5.91
C TRP A 129 -2.67 -6.34 6.03
N SER A 130 -3.36 -5.94 4.98
CA SER A 130 -4.11 -4.70 4.93
C SER A 130 -5.50 -4.94 4.38
N TYR A 131 -6.50 -4.30 4.96
CA TYR A 131 -7.88 -4.35 4.46
C TYR A 131 -8.57 -3.03 4.71
N GLY A 132 -9.54 -2.74 3.86
CA GLY A 132 -10.26 -1.49 3.97
C GLY A 132 -11.44 -1.38 3.06
N MET A 133 -12.11 -0.23 3.18
CA MET A 133 -13.24 0.18 2.37
C MET A 133 -12.99 1.60 1.86
N GLU A 134 -13.26 1.80 0.59
CA GLU A 134 -13.19 3.10 -0.07
C GLU A 134 -14.58 3.48 -0.57
N LEU A 135 -15.07 4.65 -0.17
CA LEU A 135 -16.32 5.23 -0.62
C LEU A 135 -16.02 6.47 -1.45
N PHE A 136 -16.66 6.59 -2.58
CA PHE A 136 -16.54 7.75 -3.44
C PHE A 136 -17.91 8.22 -3.89
N ALA A 137 -18.13 9.52 -3.80
CA ALA A 137 -19.34 10.17 -4.29
C ALA A 137 -18.95 11.42 -5.08
N LYS A 138 -19.49 11.60 -6.28
CA LYS A 138 -19.24 12.74 -7.14
C LYS A 138 -20.54 13.31 -7.70
N LYS A 139 -20.62 14.62 -7.77
CA LYS A 139 -21.65 15.39 -8.48
C LYS A 139 -20.98 16.21 -9.57
N SER A 140 -21.38 16.00 -10.82
CA SER A 140 -20.69 16.56 -11.99
C SER A 140 -21.46 17.68 -12.69
N LYS A 141 -22.75 17.87 -12.40
CA LYS A 141 -23.60 18.86 -13.11
C LYS A 141 -24.23 19.87 -12.16
N GLY A 142 -24.46 21.07 -12.68
CA GLY A 142 -25.09 22.20 -11.98
C GLY A 142 -24.09 23.12 -11.32
N LYS A 143 -24.55 24.23 -10.78
CA LYS A 143 -23.71 25.28 -10.18
C LYS A 143 -22.84 24.79 -9.02
N PHE A 144 -23.27 23.80 -8.30
CA PHE A 144 -22.52 23.14 -7.24
C PHE A 144 -22.10 21.74 -7.68
N ASN A 145 -20.81 21.51 -7.83
CA ASN A 145 -20.24 20.23 -8.22
C ASN A 145 -19.01 19.91 -7.38
N GLY A 146 -18.51 18.68 -7.45
CA GLY A 146 -17.38 18.22 -6.67
C GLY A 146 -17.44 16.75 -6.35
N TRP A 147 -16.55 16.30 -5.45
CA TRP A 147 -16.49 14.91 -5.03
C TRP A 147 -16.04 14.79 -3.56
N LEU A 148 -16.44 13.69 -2.97
CA LEU A 148 -16.04 13.25 -1.64
C LEU A 148 -15.47 11.83 -1.75
N GLY A 149 -14.27 11.63 -1.27
CA GLY A 149 -13.64 10.33 -1.05
C GLY A 149 -13.48 10.05 0.44
N TYR A 150 -13.76 8.83 0.86
CA TYR A 150 -13.51 8.36 2.22
C TYR A 150 -12.89 6.98 2.18
N THR A 151 -11.78 6.81 2.88
CA THR A 151 -11.11 5.52 3.07
C THR A 151 -11.06 5.17 4.55
N LEU A 152 -11.50 3.96 4.86
CA LEU A 152 -11.26 3.30 6.15
C LEU A 152 -10.28 2.16 5.89
N SER A 153 -9.10 2.19 6.51
CA SER A 153 -8.09 1.16 6.31
C SER A 153 -7.45 0.68 7.59
N TYR A 154 -6.97 -0.54 7.54
CA TYR A 154 -6.24 -1.20 8.63
C TYR A 154 -5.05 -1.90 8.01
N THR A 155 -3.85 -1.61 8.49
CA THR A 155 -2.63 -2.27 8.07
C THR A 155 -1.89 -2.81 9.29
N TRP A 156 -1.68 -4.12 9.31
CA TRP A 156 -1.07 -4.84 10.41
C TRP A 156 0.21 -5.53 9.94
N ARG A 157 1.15 -5.67 10.86
CA ARG A 157 2.35 -6.47 10.70
C ARG A 157 2.51 -7.43 11.87
N ARG A 158 3.20 -8.53 11.64
CA ARG A 158 3.59 -9.49 12.65
C ARG A 158 4.96 -10.07 12.28
N PHE A 159 5.85 -10.04 13.24
CA PHE A 159 7.18 -10.63 13.20
C PHE A 159 7.35 -11.47 14.46
N ASP A 160 7.96 -12.64 14.36
CA ASP A 160 8.13 -13.48 15.55
C ASP A 160 9.12 -12.87 16.55
N ASP A 161 10.10 -12.12 16.04
CA ASP A 161 11.17 -11.48 16.82
C ASP A 161 10.86 -10.01 17.23
N LEU A 162 9.70 -9.48 16.90
CA LEU A 162 9.27 -8.13 17.28
C LEU A 162 7.97 -8.18 18.08
N ASN A 163 7.82 -7.26 19.05
CA ASN A 163 6.62 -7.13 19.87
C ASN A 163 6.17 -8.48 20.48
N SER A 164 7.13 -9.32 20.88
CA SER A 164 6.87 -10.69 21.42
C SER A 164 6.02 -11.56 20.48
N GLY A 165 6.15 -11.42 19.17
CA GLY A 165 5.38 -12.15 18.16
C GLY A 165 3.93 -11.70 17.99
N ASN A 166 3.51 -10.64 18.69
CA ASN A 166 2.17 -10.08 18.57
C ASN A 166 2.06 -9.15 17.35
N LYS A 167 0.87 -9.09 16.75
CA LYS A 167 0.59 -8.13 15.69
C LYS A 167 0.63 -6.69 16.20
N PHE A 168 1.07 -5.78 15.34
CA PHE A 168 1.07 -4.34 15.59
C PHE A 168 0.66 -3.57 14.32
N PRO A 169 0.16 -2.32 14.45
CA PRO A 169 -0.16 -1.50 13.30
C PRO A 169 1.11 -1.20 12.48
N ALA A 170 1.00 -1.20 11.16
CA ALA A 170 2.10 -0.74 10.33
C ALA A 170 2.37 0.75 10.57
N ARG A 171 3.62 1.17 10.41
CA ARG A 171 4.08 2.55 10.63
C ARG A 171 3.25 3.62 9.90
N TYR A 172 2.79 3.31 8.71
CA TYR A 172 1.99 4.21 7.87
C TYR A 172 0.49 3.84 7.88
N ASP A 173 0.04 3.12 8.93
CA ASP A 173 -1.38 2.83 9.07
C ASP A 173 -2.16 4.13 9.29
N ARG A 174 -3.00 4.49 8.31
CA ARG A 174 -3.92 5.61 8.40
C ARG A 174 -5.32 5.04 8.44
N ARG A 175 -5.97 5.20 9.60
CA ARG A 175 -7.28 4.61 9.85
C ARG A 175 -8.37 5.27 9.03
N HIS A 176 -8.36 6.58 8.96
CA HIS A 176 -9.32 7.39 8.25
C HIS A 176 -8.61 8.35 7.30
N ASP A 177 -9.05 8.38 6.05
CA ASP A 177 -8.64 9.38 5.08
C ASP A 177 -9.91 9.94 4.41
N ILE A 178 -10.09 11.26 4.47
CA ILE A 178 -11.21 11.96 3.88
C ILE A 178 -10.67 13.03 2.95
N SER A 179 -11.12 13.02 1.72
CA SER A 179 -10.77 14.03 0.73
C SER A 179 -12.05 14.61 0.15
N LEU A 180 -12.21 15.92 0.21
CA LEU A 180 -13.35 16.66 -0.30
C LEU A 180 -12.87 17.73 -1.26
N ASN A 181 -13.46 17.77 -2.43
CA ASN A 181 -13.28 18.83 -3.40
C ASN A 181 -14.65 19.39 -3.80
N LEU A 182 -14.82 20.70 -3.70
CA LEU A 182 -16.06 21.38 -4.03
C LEU A 182 -15.79 22.56 -4.96
N VAL A 183 -16.67 22.73 -5.93
CA VAL A 183 -16.66 23.88 -6.85
C VAL A 183 -18.07 24.45 -6.91
N TYR A 184 -18.17 25.76 -6.77
CA TYR A 184 -19.41 26.53 -6.91
C TYR A 184 -19.28 27.55 -8.04
N GLU A 185 -20.08 27.39 -9.07
CA GLU A 185 -20.18 28.31 -10.20
C GLU A 185 -21.16 29.43 -9.85
N ILE A 186 -20.61 30.60 -9.50
CA ILE A 186 -21.41 31.77 -9.13
C ILE A 186 -22.14 32.30 -10.38
N ASN A 187 -21.41 32.42 -11.48
CA ASN A 187 -21.93 32.76 -12.82
C ASN A 187 -20.97 32.24 -13.89
N ASP A 188 -21.28 32.48 -15.17
CA ASP A 188 -20.50 31.99 -16.32
C ASP A 188 -19.03 32.47 -16.36
N LYS A 189 -18.67 33.47 -15.56
CA LYS A 189 -17.31 34.05 -15.52
C LYS A 189 -16.59 33.86 -14.20
N LEU A 190 -17.28 33.41 -13.16
CA LEU A 190 -16.73 33.32 -11.81
C LEU A 190 -17.14 32.00 -11.14
N SER A 191 -16.15 31.27 -10.70
CA SER A 191 -16.32 30.07 -9.85
C SER A 191 -15.44 30.15 -8.63
N LEU A 192 -15.88 29.54 -7.55
CA LEU A 192 -15.16 29.36 -6.31
C LEU A 192 -14.94 27.87 -6.07
N GLY A 193 -13.69 27.48 -5.82
CA GLY A 193 -13.33 26.07 -5.53
C GLY A 193 -12.53 25.95 -4.24
N GLY A 194 -12.70 24.81 -3.57
CA GLY A 194 -11.97 24.45 -2.36
C GLY A 194 -11.72 22.97 -2.26
N THR A 195 -10.57 22.62 -1.69
CA THR A 195 -10.21 21.24 -1.38
C THR A 195 -9.89 21.13 0.11
N TRP A 196 -10.40 20.09 0.74
CA TRP A 196 -10.10 19.77 2.12
C TRP A 196 -9.72 18.30 2.25
N VAL A 197 -8.67 18.02 3.04
CA VAL A 197 -8.15 16.68 3.29
C VAL A 197 -7.96 16.50 4.79
N TYR A 198 -8.37 15.35 5.29
CA TYR A 198 -8.14 14.91 6.66
C TYR A 198 -7.63 13.47 6.65
N ALA A 199 -6.57 13.19 7.38
CA ALA A 199 -6.04 11.84 7.60
C ALA A 199 -5.58 11.69 9.07
N THR A 200 -5.79 10.48 9.64
CA THR A 200 -5.34 10.14 11.00
C THR A 200 -3.97 9.48 10.98
#